data_849e06231f9797fb4966182fec3d4b99
#
_entry.id   849e06231f9797fb4966182fec3d4b99
#
_cell.length_a   1.000
_cell.length_b   1.000
_cell.length_c   1.000
_cell.angle_alpha   90.00
_cell.angle_beta   90.00
_cell.angle_gamma   90.00
#
_symmetry.space_group_name_H-M   'P 1'
#
loop_
_entity.id
_entity.type
_entity.pdbx_description
1 polymer ?
#
loop_
_entity_poly.entity_id
_entity_poly.type
_entity_poly.pdbx_seq_one_letter_code
_entity_poly.pdbx_strand_id
1 'polypeptide(L)'
;RKRNGEMAAFNAEKIRAAMRLAFTATNVEITEQSLNSLLRAVLKRLEEVQQLTVENVQDQVEQQLMAEGYYETAKAYILYREKRAKARAMRERIAARMEDPSLEGTLREIEADFDSAKYSLNLLAEQYERLIREGMSVREQEKILVKAAVELTTMEAPRWEYLAARLQNHFFS
;
A
#
# COMPACT_ATOMS: atom_id res chain seq x y z
N ARG A 1 -18.31 -2.23 -22.49
CA ARG A 1 -18.78 -3.18 -21.45
C ARG A 1 -17.84 -4.34 -21.16
N LYS A 2 -16.72 -4.52 -21.92
CA LYS A 2 -15.64 -5.47 -21.54
C LYS A 2 -14.89 -5.05 -20.26
N ARG A 3 -14.88 -3.77 -19.94
CA ARG A 3 -14.19 -3.23 -18.77
C ARG A 3 -14.69 -3.77 -17.43
N ASN A 4 -15.98 -4.04 -17.30
CA ASN A 4 -16.55 -4.52 -16.03
C ASN A 4 -16.18 -5.98 -15.73
N GLY A 5 -16.08 -6.84 -16.77
CA GLY A 5 -15.67 -8.22 -16.62
C GLY A 5 -14.18 -8.37 -16.32
N GLU A 6 -13.33 -7.60 -16.99
CA GLU A 6 -11.89 -7.58 -16.75
C GLU A 6 -11.53 -6.97 -15.39
N MET A 7 -12.23 -5.90 -14.98
CA MET A 7 -12.08 -5.31 -13.66
C MET A 7 -12.54 -6.24 -12.55
N ALA A 8 -13.62 -6.99 -12.75
CA ALA A 8 -14.10 -7.97 -11.78
C ALA A 8 -13.09 -9.13 -11.60
N ALA A 9 -12.55 -9.67 -12.69
CA ALA A 9 -11.53 -10.73 -12.64
C ALA A 9 -10.23 -10.25 -11.98
N PHE A 10 -9.78 -9.04 -12.33
CA PHE A 10 -8.60 -8.41 -11.74
C PHE A 10 -8.77 -8.14 -10.25
N ASN A 11 -9.95 -7.67 -9.85
CA ASN A 11 -10.27 -7.41 -8.44
C ASN A 11 -10.38 -8.71 -7.64
N ALA A 12 -10.86 -9.81 -8.24
CA ALA A 12 -10.98 -11.10 -7.57
C ALA A 12 -9.64 -11.62 -7.03
N GLU A 13 -8.58 -11.57 -7.82
CA GLU A 13 -7.24 -12.00 -7.38
C GLU A 13 -6.69 -11.08 -6.29
N LYS A 14 -6.91 -9.79 -6.39
CA LYS A 14 -6.49 -8.82 -5.36
C LYS A 14 -7.26 -9.02 -4.06
N ILE A 15 -8.57 -9.24 -4.14
CA ILE A 15 -9.42 -9.53 -2.98
C ILE A 15 -8.93 -10.80 -2.30
N ARG A 16 -8.71 -11.85 -3.07
CA ARG A 16 -8.22 -13.14 -2.56
C ARG A 16 -6.88 -12.98 -1.84
N ALA A 17 -5.94 -12.29 -2.44
CA ALA A 17 -4.61 -12.04 -1.87
C ALA A 17 -4.70 -11.22 -0.57
N ALA A 18 -5.54 -10.19 -0.54
CA ALA A 18 -5.74 -9.35 0.65
C ALA A 18 -6.38 -10.14 1.80
N MET A 19 -7.37 -10.98 1.51
CA MET A 19 -7.98 -11.87 2.51
C MET A 19 -6.95 -12.86 3.06
N ARG A 20 -6.13 -13.47 2.19
CA ARG A 20 -5.08 -14.40 2.61
C ARG A 20 -4.10 -13.74 3.58
N LEU A 21 -3.67 -12.51 3.27
CA LEU A 21 -2.79 -11.74 4.15
C LEU A 21 -3.43 -11.50 5.52
N ALA A 22 -4.72 -11.18 5.55
CA ALA A 22 -5.46 -10.97 6.80
C ALA A 22 -5.54 -12.26 7.63
N PHE A 23 -5.79 -13.41 7.01
CA PHE A 23 -5.78 -14.70 7.69
C PHE A 23 -4.39 -15.04 8.23
N THR A 24 -3.36 -14.82 7.44
CA THR A 24 -1.96 -15.03 7.87
C THR A 24 -1.61 -14.14 9.07
N ALA A 25 -2.00 -12.87 9.03
CA ALA A 25 -1.72 -11.90 10.10
C ALA A 25 -2.38 -12.28 11.43
N THR A 26 -3.50 -12.98 11.38
CA THR A 26 -4.24 -13.41 12.58
C THR A 26 -3.94 -14.86 12.99
N ASN A 27 -3.02 -15.52 12.29
CA ASN A 27 -2.68 -16.94 12.48
C ASN A 27 -3.90 -17.86 12.40
N VAL A 28 -4.90 -17.49 11.63
CA VAL A 28 -6.08 -18.32 11.36
C VAL A 28 -5.80 -19.15 10.12
N GLU A 29 -5.78 -20.46 10.28
CA GLU A 29 -5.62 -21.37 9.15
C GLU A 29 -6.91 -21.42 8.34
N ILE A 30 -6.76 -21.26 7.03
CA ILE A 30 -7.86 -21.40 6.09
C ILE A 30 -7.41 -22.24 4.89
N THR A 31 -8.26 -23.18 4.49
CA THR A 31 -7.99 -23.98 3.29
C THR A 31 -8.21 -23.15 2.03
N GLU A 32 -7.56 -23.53 0.94
CA GLU A 32 -7.78 -22.90 -0.37
C GLU A 32 -9.25 -22.96 -0.79
N GLN A 33 -9.90 -24.07 -0.50
CA GLN A 33 -11.33 -24.27 -0.79
C GLN A 33 -12.21 -23.30 -0.01
N SER A 34 -11.93 -23.11 1.28
CA SER A 34 -12.68 -22.17 2.12
C SER A 34 -12.43 -20.73 1.71
N LEU A 35 -11.19 -20.39 1.35
CA LEU A 35 -10.84 -19.05 0.84
C LEU A 35 -11.57 -18.76 -0.49
N ASN A 36 -11.62 -19.72 -1.38
CA ASN A 36 -12.36 -19.59 -2.64
C ASN A 36 -13.87 -19.45 -2.42
N SER A 37 -14.42 -20.13 -1.41
CA SER A 37 -15.83 -20.00 -1.03
C SER A 37 -16.14 -18.60 -0.49
N LEU A 38 -15.24 -18.05 0.33
CA LEU A 38 -15.32 -16.66 0.81
C LEU A 38 -15.29 -15.68 -0.37
N LEU A 39 -14.36 -15.88 -1.28
CA LEU A 39 -14.23 -15.02 -2.46
C LEU A 39 -15.51 -15.03 -3.30
N ARG A 40 -16.08 -16.19 -3.54
CA ARG A 40 -17.36 -16.31 -4.28
C ARG A 40 -18.50 -15.59 -3.58
N ALA A 41 -18.56 -15.70 -2.25
CA ALA A 41 -19.58 -15.00 -1.46
C ALA A 41 -19.42 -13.47 -1.55
N VAL A 42 -18.19 -12.96 -1.51
CA VAL A 42 -17.89 -11.53 -1.71
C VAL A 42 -18.31 -11.09 -3.11
N LEU A 43 -17.92 -11.84 -4.15
CA LEU A 43 -18.25 -11.51 -5.54
C LEU A 43 -19.77 -11.49 -5.76
N LYS A 44 -20.51 -12.39 -5.12
CA LYS A 44 -21.97 -12.41 -5.15
C LYS A 44 -22.57 -11.15 -4.53
N ARG A 45 -22.04 -10.70 -3.39
CA ARG A 45 -22.46 -9.44 -2.76
C ARG A 45 -22.20 -8.24 -3.66
N LEU A 46 -21.09 -8.26 -4.40
CA LEU A 46 -20.72 -7.17 -5.30
C LEU A 46 -21.68 -7.04 -6.51
N GLU A 47 -22.36 -8.11 -6.89
CA GLU A 47 -23.38 -8.06 -7.96
C GLU A 47 -24.54 -7.15 -7.62
N GLU A 48 -24.84 -6.97 -6.33
CA GLU A 48 -25.93 -6.13 -5.83
C GLU A 48 -25.53 -4.66 -5.64
N VAL A 49 -24.23 -4.34 -5.77
CA VAL A 49 -23.70 -2.98 -5.58
C VAL A 49 -23.84 -2.19 -6.88
N GLN A 50 -24.45 -1.00 -6.80
CA GLN A 50 -24.70 -0.14 -7.96
C GLN A 50 -23.45 0.42 -8.60
N GLN A 51 -22.43 0.75 -7.77
CA GLN A 51 -21.13 1.22 -8.25
C GLN A 51 -20.01 0.38 -7.65
N LEU A 52 -19.18 -0.16 -8.53
CA LEU A 52 -18.02 -0.96 -8.11
C LEU A 52 -16.84 -0.04 -7.82
N THR A 53 -16.81 0.54 -6.63
CA THR A 53 -15.69 1.34 -6.13
C THR A 53 -14.79 0.47 -5.25
N VAL A 54 -13.55 0.91 -5.04
CA VAL A 54 -12.60 0.24 -4.14
C VAL A 54 -13.18 0.16 -2.72
N GLU A 55 -13.78 1.25 -2.23
CA GLU A 55 -14.42 1.29 -0.91
C GLU A 55 -15.55 0.27 -0.79
N ASN A 56 -16.43 0.20 -1.79
CA ASN A 56 -17.55 -0.76 -1.77
C ASN A 56 -17.07 -2.20 -1.79
N VAL A 57 -16.03 -2.51 -2.57
CA VAL A 57 -15.42 -3.84 -2.58
C VAL A 57 -14.87 -4.19 -1.20
N GLN A 58 -14.14 -3.29 -0.59
CA GLN A 58 -13.55 -3.49 0.73
C GLN A 58 -14.62 -3.66 1.81
N ASP A 59 -15.69 -2.88 1.75
CA ASP A 59 -16.81 -2.99 2.68
C ASP A 59 -17.49 -4.37 2.59
N GLN A 60 -17.67 -4.89 1.38
CA GLN A 60 -18.26 -6.21 1.20
C GLN A 60 -17.36 -7.33 1.71
N VAL A 61 -16.04 -7.20 1.56
CA VAL A 61 -15.06 -8.14 2.13
C VAL A 61 -15.17 -8.16 3.66
N GLU A 62 -15.17 -6.99 4.28
CA GLU A 62 -15.31 -6.86 5.74
C GLU A 62 -16.60 -7.50 6.25
N GLN A 63 -17.72 -7.18 5.60
CA GLN A 63 -19.03 -7.71 5.96
C GLN A 63 -19.09 -9.23 5.83
N GLN A 64 -18.49 -9.78 4.78
CA GLN A 64 -18.47 -11.22 4.57
C GLN A 64 -17.61 -11.95 5.62
N LEU A 65 -16.45 -11.40 5.95
CA LEU A 65 -15.59 -11.95 7.01
C LEU A 65 -16.32 -11.94 8.36
N MET A 66 -17.02 -10.86 8.68
CA MET A 66 -17.83 -10.76 9.90
C MET A 66 -19.00 -11.73 9.90
N ALA A 67 -19.71 -11.86 8.77
CA ALA A 67 -20.85 -12.76 8.63
C ALA A 67 -20.47 -14.23 8.87
N GLU A 68 -19.24 -14.63 8.53
CA GLU A 68 -18.74 -15.98 8.76
C GLU A 68 -18.00 -16.15 10.08
N GLY A 69 -18.00 -15.13 10.94
CA GLY A 69 -17.43 -15.19 12.28
C GLY A 69 -15.93 -14.93 12.38
N TYR A 70 -15.30 -14.50 11.30
CA TYR A 70 -13.87 -14.18 11.26
C TYR A 70 -13.60 -12.73 11.71
N TYR A 71 -13.99 -12.39 12.94
CA TYR A 71 -13.93 -11.02 13.44
C TYR A 71 -12.51 -10.48 13.53
N GLU A 72 -11.58 -11.26 14.05
CA GLU A 72 -10.17 -10.85 14.17
C GLU A 72 -9.53 -10.67 12.79
N THR A 73 -9.85 -11.54 11.86
CA THR A 73 -9.39 -11.45 10.47
C THR A 73 -9.98 -10.21 9.78
N ALA A 74 -11.25 -9.91 10.01
CA ALA A 74 -11.89 -8.69 9.50
C ALA A 74 -11.19 -7.44 10.02
N LYS A 75 -10.86 -7.40 11.31
CA LYS A 75 -10.11 -6.30 11.91
C LYS A 75 -8.72 -6.13 11.30
N ALA A 76 -8.00 -7.23 11.09
CA ALA A 76 -6.69 -7.20 10.43
C ALA A 76 -6.80 -6.70 8.99
N TYR A 77 -7.86 -7.06 8.28
CA TYR A 77 -8.16 -6.60 6.93
C TYR A 77 -8.38 -5.07 6.91
N ILE A 78 -9.16 -4.54 7.83
CA ILE A 78 -9.41 -3.09 7.97
C ILE A 78 -8.10 -2.34 8.22
N LEU A 79 -7.28 -2.82 9.14
CA LEU A 79 -5.99 -2.19 9.46
C LEU A 79 -5.02 -2.22 8.26
N TYR A 80 -4.99 -3.30 7.53
CA TYR A 80 -4.19 -3.43 6.32
C TYR A 80 -4.65 -2.44 5.24
N ARG A 81 -5.95 -2.34 5.04
CA ARG A 81 -6.58 -1.38 4.12
C ARG A 81 -6.20 0.06 4.44
N GLU A 82 -6.31 0.45 5.71
CA GLU A 82 -5.95 1.79 6.19
C GLU A 82 -4.46 2.08 5.96
N LYS A 83 -3.61 1.13 6.26
CA LYS A 83 -2.17 1.24 6.07
C LYS A 83 -1.82 1.46 4.60
N ARG A 84 -2.46 0.73 3.70
CA ARG A 84 -2.25 0.89 2.26
C ARG A 84 -2.75 2.23 1.75
N ALA A 85 -3.89 2.71 2.23
CA ALA A 85 -4.43 4.00 1.87
C ALA A 85 -3.50 5.15 2.30
N LYS A 86 -2.95 5.07 3.50
CA LYS A 86 -1.97 6.04 4.03
C LYS A 86 -0.69 6.04 3.19
N ALA A 87 -0.17 4.87 2.86
CA ALA A 87 1.04 4.74 2.04
C ALA A 87 0.83 5.35 0.64
N ARG A 88 -0.31 5.08 0.02
CA ARG A 88 -0.65 5.68 -1.28
C ARG A 88 -0.72 7.20 -1.20
N ALA A 89 -1.45 7.73 -0.23
CA ALA A 89 -1.57 9.18 -0.03
C ALA A 89 -0.21 9.84 0.18
N MET A 90 0.68 9.16 0.89
CA MET A 90 2.04 9.65 1.13
C MET A 90 2.86 9.70 -0.15
N ARG A 91 2.84 8.64 -0.97
CA ARG A 91 3.54 8.60 -2.26
C ARG A 91 3.06 9.70 -3.19
N GLU A 92 1.76 9.86 -3.31
CA GLU A 92 1.14 10.89 -4.15
C GLU A 92 1.52 12.29 -3.69
N ARG A 93 1.53 12.53 -2.39
CA ARG A 93 1.89 13.84 -1.83
C ARG A 93 3.35 14.18 -2.06
N ILE A 94 4.26 13.24 -1.86
CA ILE A 94 5.70 13.46 -2.12
C ILE A 94 5.92 13.72 -3.60
N ALA A 95 5.33 12.92 -4.48
CA ALA A 95 5.44 13.09 -5.94
C ALA A 95 4.88 14.44 -6.39
N ALA A 96 3.77 14.88 -5.83
CA ALA A 96 3.17 16.17 -6.15
C ALA A 96 4.08 17.34 -5.74
N ARG A 97 4.70 17.28 -4.56
CA ARG A 97 5.64 18.31 -4.10
C ARG A 97 6.87 18.42 -4.98
N MET A 98 7.33 17.30 -5.51
CA MET A 98 8.49 17.25 -6.41
C MET A 98 8.12 17.58 -7.86
N GLU A 99 6.84 17.79 -8.16
CA GLU A 99 6.33 17.96 -9.51
C GLU A 99 6.77 16.83 -10.45
N ASP A 100 6.87 15.62 -9.89
CA ASP A 100 7.35 14.41 -10.58
C ASP A 100 6.36 13.27 -10.45
N PRO A 101 5.43 13.12 -11.40
CA PRO A 101 4.46 12.01 -11.36
C PRO A 101 5.10 10.62 -11.41
N SER A 102 6.29 10.48 -12.01
CA SER A 102 7.00 9.21 -12.10
C SER A 102 7.55 8.74 -10.75
N LEU A 103 7.76 9.67 -9.82
CA LEU A 103 8.28 9.37 -8.49
C LEU A 103 7.32 8.46 -7.70
N GLU A 104 6.02 8.61 -7.88
CA GLU A 104 5.03 7.74 -7.21
C GLU A 104 5.27 6.27 -7.57
N GLY A 105 5.50 5.98 -8.85
CA GLY A 105 5.81 4.64 -9.31
C GLY A 105 7.11 4.09 -8.72
N THR A 106 8.15 4.90 -8.66
CA THR A 106 9.43 4.53 -8.05
C THR A 106 9.28 4.23 -6.55
N LEU A 107 8.57 5.08 -5.83
CA LEU A 107 8.31 4.86 -4.40
C LEU A 107 7.49 3.58 -4.14
N ARG A 108 6.54 3.28 -5.00
CA ARG A 108 5.74 2.06 -4.91
C ARG A 108 6.58 0.81 -5.14
N GLU A 109 7.49 0.83 -6.11
CA GLU A 109 8.45 -0.26 -6.36
C GLU A 109 9.39 -0.45 -5.17
N ILE A 110 9.87 0.64 -4.57
CA ILE A 110 10.70 0.60 -3.37
C ILE A 110 9.95 -0.06 -2.21
N GLU A 111 8.70 0.30 -1.98
CA GLU A 111 7.88 -0.32 -0.93
C GLU A 111 7.71 -1.83 -1.14
N ALA A 112 7.53 -2.26 -2.39
CA ALA A 112 7.37 -3.67 -2.72
C ALA A 112 8.63 -4.49 -2.44
N ASP A 113 9.80 -3.88 -2.57
CA ASP A 113 11.09 -4.55 -2.44
C ASP A 113 11.62 -4.61 -0.98
N PHE A 114 11.03 -3.84 -0.07
CA PHE A 114 11.53 -3.72 1.31
C PHE A 114 10.44 -3.99 2.34
N ASP A 115 10.84 -4.50 3.50
CA ASP A 115 9.95 -4.73 4.63
C ASP A 115 9.38 -3.40 5.14
N SER A 116 8.06 -3.29 5.11
CA SER A 116 7.34 -2.08 5.49
C SER A 116 7.47 -1.69 6.97
N ALA A 117 7.86 -2.59 7.85
CA ALA A 117 8.02 -2.29 9.28
C ALA A 117 9.24 -1.39 9.53
N LYS A 118 10.38 -1.74 8.94
CA LYS A 118 11.64 -1.00 9.09
C LYS A 118 11.84 0.08 8.03
N TYR A 119 11.21 -0.07 6.87
CA TYR A 119 11.41 0.77 5.69
C TYR A 119 10.12 1.42 5.23
N SER A 120 9.31 1.86 6.20
CA SER A 120 8.04 2.52 5.94
C SER A 120 8.25 3.89 5.29
N LEU A 121 7.49 4.18 4.24
CA LEU A 121 7.46 5.52 3.63
C LEU A 121 7.01 6.59 4.63
N ASN A 122 6.28 6.24 5.67
CA ASN A 122 5.91 7.18 6.72
C ASN A 122 7.15 7.71 7.45
N LEU A 123 8.15 6.84 7.71
CA LEU A 123 9.42 7.24 8.31
C LEU A 123 10.19 8.18 7.38
N LEU A 124 10.24 7.85 6.11
CA LEU A 124 10.89 8.69 5.09
C LEU A 124 10.22 10.06 5.02
N ALA A 125 8.90 10.09 4.97
CA ALA A 125 8.14 11.34 4.90
C ALA A 125 8.33 12.20 6.15
N GLU A 126 8.31 11.61 7.34
CA GLU A 126 8.57 12.33 8.59
C GLU A 126 9.96 12.96 8.61
N GLN A 127 10.96 12.21 8.19
CA GLN A 127 12.34 12.71 8.12
C GLN A 127 12.48 13.81 7.07
N TYR A 128 11.87 13.63 5.91
CA TYR A 128 11.81 14.65 4.85
C TYR A 128 11.16 15.94 5.35
N GLU A 129 10.01 15.85 6.03
CA GLU A 129 9.30 17.01 6.57
C GLU A 129 10.14 17.79 7.59
N ARG A 130 10.98 17.11 8.36
CA ARG A 130 11.89 17.77 9.32
C ARG A 130 12.99 18.57 8.64
N LEU A 131 13.39 18.14 7.45
CA LEU A 131 14.54 18.71 6.74
C LEU A 131 14.18 19.80 5.75
N ILE A 132 12.97 19.78 5.20
CA ILE A 132 12.56 20.78 4.22
C ILE A 132 12.36 22.15 4.87
N ARG A 133 12.61 23.19 4.07
CA ARG A 133 12.44 24.60 4.47
C ARG A 133 11.60 25.30 3.41
N GLU A 134 10.88 26.32 3.86
CA GLU A 134 10.14 27.19 2.96
C GLU A 134 11.09 27.86 1.94
N GLY A 135 10.64 27.95 0.69
CA GLY A 135 11.41 28.59 -0.37
C GLY A 135 12.41 27.69 -1.09
N MET A 136 12.50 26.41 -0.72
CA MET A 136 13.36 25.46 -1.45
C MET A 136 12.81 25.18 -2.85
N SER A 137 13.73 25.13 -3.84
CA SER A 137 13.40 24.69 -5.19
C SER A 137 13.08 23.19 -5.22
N VAL A 138 12.45 22.73 -6.29
CA VAL A 138 12.18 21.29 -6.51
C VAL A 138 13.49 20.51 -6.44
N ARG A 139 14.55 20.99 -7.07
CA ARG A 139 15.87 20.33 -7.06
C ARG A 139 16.46 20.19 -5.66
N GLU A 140 16.29 21.20 -4.83
CA GLU A 140 16.71 21.13 -3.42
C GLU A 140 15.87 20.13 -2.64
N GLN A 141 14.56 20.08 -2.89
CA GLN A 141 13.67 19.10 -2.25
C GLN A 141 14.02 17.66 -2.65
N GLU A 142 14.39 17.42 -3.91
CA GLU A 142 14.87 16.10 -4.38
C GLU A 142 16.10 15.65 -3.58
N LYS A 143 17.07 16.55 -3.40
CA LYS A 143 18.27 16.28 -2.60
C LYS A 143 17.94 16.00 -1.13
N ILE A 144 16.97 16.73 -0.58
CA ILE A 144 16.50 16.52 0.80
C ILE A 144 15.83 15.16 0.97
N LEU A 145 15.08 14.69 -0.01
CA LEU A 145 14.46 13.37 0.06
C LEU A 145 15.53 12.25 0.10
N VAL A 146 16.56 12.36 -0.73
CA VAL A 146 17.70 11.43 -0.71
C VAL A 146 18.41 11.49 0.64
N LYS A 147 18.68 12.68 1.14
CA LYS A 147 19.31 12.90 2.45
C LYS A 147 18.49 12.30 3.58
N ALA A 148 17.16 12.45 3.55
CA ALA A 148 16.26 11.87 4.53
C ALA A 148 16.41 10.34 4.59
N ALA A 149 16.49 9.69 3.44
CA ALA A 149 16.69 8.24 3.37
C ALA A 149 18.06 7.85 3.93
N VAL A 150 19.12 8.58 3.60
CA VAL A 150 20.47 8.34 4.15
C VAL A 150 20.48 8.47 5.67
N GLU A 151 19.86 9.49 6.21
CA GLU A 151 19.82 9.74 7.67
C GLU A 151 19.03 8.68 8.45
N LEU A 152 18.14 7.94 7.79
CA LEU A 152 17.41 6.83 8.39
C LEU A 152 18.24 5.55 8.49
N THR A 153 19.41 5.51 7.87
CA THR A 153 20.31 4.36 7.92
C THR A 153 20.83 4.13 9.33
N THR A 154 20.57 2.93 9.89
CA THR A 154 21.04 2.52 11.21
C THR A 154 21.58 1.10 11.13
N MET A 155 22.21 0.63 12.20
CA MET A 155 22.67 -0.76 12.29
C MET A 155 21.50 -1.77 12.21
N GLU A 156 20.32 -1.36 12.69
CA GLU A 156 19.11 -2.18 12.68
C GLU A 156 18.35 -2.12 11.35
N ALA A 157 18.56 -1.03 10.59
CA ALA A 157 17.92 -0.79 9.31
C ALA A 157 18.94 -0.28 8.27
N PRO A 158 19.93 -1.10 7.91
CA PRO A 158 21.03 -0.65 7.03
C PRO A 158 20.61 -0.43 5.58
N ARG A 159 19.51 -1.02 5.14
CA ARG A 159 19.09 -0.99 3.74
C ARG A 159 18.49 0.37 3.29
N TRP A 160 18.32 1.31 4.20
CA TRP A 160 17.97 2.70 3.82
C TRP A 160 18.99 3.30 2.84
N GLU A 161 20.22 2.87 2.92
CA GLU A 161 21.28 3.26 1.99
C GLU A 161 20.93 2.86 0.54
N TYR A 162 20.35 1.67 0.33
CA TYR A 162 19.89 1.22 -0.98
C TYR A 162 18.67 2.01 -1.46
N LEU A 163 17.77 2.33 -0.55
CA LEU A 163 16.63 3.20 -0.85
C LEU A 163 17.10 4.58 -1.31
N ALA A 164 18.06 5.15 -0.59
CA ALA A 164 18.67 6.43 -0.95
C ALA A 164 19.31 6.36 -2.34
N ALA A 165 20.04 5.29 -2.65
CA ALA A 165 20.66 5.08 -3.95
C ALA A 165 19.62 5.00 -5.09
N ARG A 166 18.50 4.33 -4.86
CA ARG A 166 17.40 4.26 -5.84
C ARG A 166 16.76 5.62 -6.09
N LEU A 167 16.55 6.41 -5.06
CA LEU A 167 16.06 7.80 -5.19
C LEU A 167 17.08 8.67 -5.91
N GLN A 168 18.35 8.52 -5.57
CA GLN A 168 19.45 9.24 -6.24
C GLN A 168 19.46 8.95 -7.74
N ASN A 169 19.32 7.68 -8.13
CA ASN A 169 19.25 7.28 -9.52
C ASN A 169 18.01 7.83 -10.23
N HIS A 170 16.88 7.89 -9.54
CA HIS A 170 15.66 8.45 -10.10
C HIS A 170 15.82 9.93 -10.46
N PHE A 171 16.41 10.71 -9.57
CA PHE A 171 16.52 12.16 -9.75
C PHE A 171 17.73 12.63 -10.55
N PHE A 172 18.84 11.92 -10.50
CA PHE A 172 20.15 12.42 -10.91
C PHE A 172 20.91 11.55 -11.92
N SER A 173 20.26 10.50 -12.43
CA SER A 173 20.90 9.68 -13.48
C SER A 173 20.41 10.00 -14.89
#